data_0a44ae6b9d065c269e47489fd8628f8b
#
_entry.id   0a44ae6b9d065c269e47489fd8628f8b
#
_cell.length_a   1.000
_cell.length_b   1.000
_cell.length_c   1.000
_cell.angle_alpha   90.00
_cell.angle_beta   90.00
_cell.angle_gamma   90.00
#
_symmetry.space_group_name_H-M   'P 1'
#
loop_
_entity.id
_entity.type
_entity.pdbx_description
1 polymer ?
#
loop_
_entity_poly.entity_id
_entity_poly.type
_entity_poly.pdbx_seq_one_letter_code
_entity_poly.pdbx_strand_id
1 'polypeptide(L)'
;MELAGDTVLLNNSNKYSLWVPVDLQVDLPDNMSSYSCNDNLLVQSGSQSDCLCLTDDLQTDSQLCAHNINKASHENIAQFPFKSFFVKFGTFDQFNSRFGDESRGNQCTCNALVFLTMSVKHNDPKLVDPDQVLLLGDEIYTNTVAELVRLGRYSDILLNFSEIPTLIEIPEGKYQICKKELCVGIAVQTDEFQQIPSLEESLSESFRFSNAVLIMMGKICSSIFFFENKYYFFDSHSHGDSGLADPFDNGRSIIIGFDNIDDLMNYLYAQYTSMFINLQEPFEILPVSVLNMDTASVLERQIKGYFEYQQYQKR
;
A
#
# COMPACT_ATOMS: atom_id res chain seq x y z
N MET A 1 -57.35 -11.50 34.96
CA MET A 1 -56.68 -12.27 33.89
C MET A 1 -55.48 -11.42 33.47
N GLU A 2 -54.41 -11.56 34.27
CA GLU A 2 -53.15 -10.79 34.14
C GLU A 2 -52.23 -11.56 33.22
N LEU A 3 -51.70 -10.89 32.21
CA LEU A 3 -50.60 -11.43 31.42
C LEU A 3 -49.28 -10.77 31.88
N ALA A 4 -48.45 -11.57 32.48
CA ALA A 4 -47.09 -11.22 32.89
C ALA A 4 -46.25 -11.01 31.63
N GLY A 5 -45.59 -9.86 31.53
CA GLY A 5 -44.58 -9.56 30.52
C GLY A 5 -43.19 -9.90 31.06
N ASP A 6 -42.52 -10.81 30.38
CA ASP A 6 -41.12 -11.17 30.67
C ASP A 6 -40.19 -10.05 30.20
N THR A 7 -39.49 -9.44 31.13
CA THR A 7 -38.42 -8.46 30.86
C THR A 7 -37.12 -9.20 30.63
N VAL A 8 -36.68 -9.27 29.38
CA VAL A 8 -35.36 -9.75 29.01
C VAL A 8 -34.33 -8.62 29.23
N LEU A 9 -33.48 -8.76 30.23
CA LEU A 9 -32.32 -7.91 30.45
C LEU A 9 -31.26 -8.27 29.40
N LEU A 10 -31.11 -7.42 28.38
CA LEU A 10 -29.98 -7.45 27.45
C LEU A 10 -28.79 -6.75 28.09
N ASN A 11 -27.78 -7.52 28.43
CA ASN A 11 -26.46 -7.03 28.83
C ASN A 11 -25.79 -6.38 27.63
N ASN A 12 -25.79 -5.04 27.58
CA ASN A 12 -25.08 -4.24 26.60
C ASN A 12 -23.62 -4.08 27.02
N SER A 13 -22.73 -4.85 26.44
CA SER A 13 -21.31 -4.55 26.35
C SER A 13 -20.82 -4.75 24.91
N ASN A 14 -21.38 -3.97 23.97
CA ASN A 14 -20.82 -3.79 22.65
C ASN A 14 -20.36 -2.33 22.54
N LYS A 15 -19.05 -2.11 22.62
CA LYS A 15 -18.42 -0.89 22.14
C LYS A 15 -18.58 -0.87 20.61
N TYR A 16 -19.50 -0.05 20.12
CA TYR A 16 -19.64 0.17 18.67
C TYR A 16 -18.51 1.07 18.19
N SER A 17 -17.67 0.56 17.30
CA SER A 17 -16.85 1.40 16.44
C SER A 17 -17.77 2.19 15.52
N LEU A 18 -17.65 3.51 15.52
CA LEU A 18 -18.41 4.40 14.62
C LEU A 18 -17.82 4.27 13.22
N TRP A 19 -18.44 3.42 12.40
CA TRP A 19 -18.24 3.40 10.97
C TRP A 19 -19.07 4.53 10.36
N VAL A 20 -18.44 5.51 9.73
CA VAL A 20 -19.13 6.63 9.08
C VAL A 20 -19.35 6.27 7.61
N PRO A 21 -20.60 6.24 7.11
CA PRO A 21 -20.85 6.08 5.68
C PRO A 21 -20.27 7.25 4.88
N VAL A 22 -19.74 6.96 3.68
CA VAL A 22 -19.06 7.91 2.78
C VAL A 22 -19.90 9.12 2.36
N ASP A 23 -21.23 9.11 2.61
CA ASP A 23 -22.14 10.19 2.23
C ASP A 23 -22.34 11.27 3.30
N LEU A 24 -21.65 11.20 4.45
CA LEU A 24 -21.70 12.28 5.44
C LEU A 24 -20.62 13.30 5.13
N GLN A 25 -20.98 14.35 4.39
CA GLN A 25 -20.25 15.61 4.37
C GLN A 25 -20.19 16.14 5.80
N VAL A 26 -19.04 16.01 6.43
CA VAL A 26 -18.74 16.74 7.66
C VAL A 26 -18.47 18.18 7.22
N ASP A 27 -19.35 19.11 7.55
CA ASP A 27 -19.12 20.54 7.42
C ASP A 27 -17.92 20.91 8.32
N LEU A 28 -16.74 20.89 7.77
CA LEU A 28 -15.56 21.46 8.40
C LEU A 28 -15.68 22.98 8.41
N PRO A 29 -15.32 23.66 9.51
CA PRO A 29 -15.39 25.13 9.56
C PRO A 29 -14.52 25.75 8.48
N ASP A 30 -15.06 26.78 7.81
CA ASP A 30 -14.56 27.50 6.62
C ASP A 30 -13.19 28.19 6.74
N ASN A 31 -12.32 27.82 7.66
CA ASN A 31 -11.06 28.54 7.93
C ASN A 31 -9.77 27.83 7.49
N MET A 32 -9.84 26.78 6.68
CA MET A 32 -8.62 26.12 6.18
C MET A 32 -8.47 26.16 4.65
N SER A 33 -8.77 27.28 4.02
CA SER A 33 -8.39 27.52 2.63
C SER A 33 -7.38 28.66 2.55
N SER A 34 -6.11 28.37 2.50
CA SER A 34 -5.08 29.10 1.76
C SER A 34 -3.66 28.78 2.26
N TYR A 35 -3.07 27.73 1.75
CA TYR A 35 -1.61 27.69 1.57
C TYR A 35 -1.31 27.53 0.10
N SER A 36 -1.13 28.66 -0.56
CA SER A 36 -0.59 28.81 -1.90
C SER A 36 0.93 28.63 -1.80
N CYS A 37 1.46 27.62 -2.48
CA CYS A 37 2.89 27.53 -2.75
C CYS A 37 3.26 28.64 -3.74
N ASN A 38 4.03 29.62 -3.31
CA ASN A 38 4.68 30.58 -4.18
C ASN A 38 5.97 29.98 -4.75
N ASP A 39 5.92 29.59 -6.00
CA ASP A 39 7.10 29.39 -6.83
C ASP A 39 7.72 30.75 -7.15
N ASN A 40 8.93 31.00 -6.68
CA ASN A 40 9.87 31.95 -7.27
C ASN A 40 11.26 31.67 -6.71
N LEU A 41 12.05 30.92 -7.44
CA LEU A 41 13.52 30.97 -7.33
C LEU A 41 14.13 31.03 -8.73
N LEU A 42 14.67 32.22 -9.01
CA LEU A 42 15.40 32.62 -10.18
C LEU A 42 16.63 31.72 -10.41
N VAL A 43 16.72 31.18 -11.61
CA VAL A 43 17.92 30.55 -12.15
C VAL A 43 18.87 31.67 -12.62
N GLN A 44 20.04 31.79 -12.05
CA GLN A 44 21.17 32.50 -12.63
C GLN A 44 22.12 31.50 -13.29
N SER A 45 22.30 31.73 -14.59
CA SER A 45 23.26 31.09 -15.46
C SER A 45 24.70 31.56 -15.19
N GLY A 46 25.66 30.65 -15.23
CA GLY A 46 27.08 30.99 -15.14
C GLY A 46 28.01 29.88 -15.64
N SER A 47 28.33 29.96 -16.93
CA SER A 47 29.62 29.70 -17.63
C SER A 47 30.44 28.43 -17.38
N GLN A 48 30.53 27.66 -18.42
CA GLN A 48 31.72 27.17 -19.18
C GLN A 48 33.08 27.05 -18.45
N SER A 49 33.63 25.84 -18.49
CA SER A 49 35.00 25.60 -19.03
C SER A 49 35.30 24.10 -19.13
N ASP A 50 35.49 23.65 -20.35
CA ASP A 50 36.63 23.01 -20.97
C ASP A 50 37.02 21.58 -20.60
N CYS A 51 36.81 20.79 -21.63
CA CYS A 51 37.53 19.63 -22.14
C CYS A 51 38.89 19.32 -21.57
N LEU A 52 39.14 18.04 -21.34
CA LEU A 52 40.32 17.36 -21.81
C LEU A 52 40.06 15.85 -21.98
N CYS A 53 40.10 15.42 -23.24
CA CYS A 53 40.23 14.02 -23.65
C CYS A 53 41.63 13.50 -23.30
N LEU A 54 41.69 12.29 -22.83
CA LEU A 54 42.84 11.40 -23.12
C LEU A 54 42.33 9.97 -23.30
N THR A 55 42.67 9.46 -24.45
CA THR A 55 42.45 8.15 -25.03
C THR A 55 43.47 7.12 -24.53
N ASP A 56 43.08 5.85 -24.78
CA ASP A 56 43.88 4.62 -24.91
C ASP A 56 44.24 3.88 -23.60
N ASP A 57 43.95 2.61 -23.44
CA ASP A 57 44.26 1.44 -24.21
C ASP A 57 43.52 0.16 -23.75
N LEU A 58 43.29 -0.69 -24.72
CA LEU A 58 42.82 -2.07 -24.68
C LEU A 58 43.69 -3.01 -23.84
N GLN A 59 43.10 -3.98 -23.12
CA GLN A 59 43.26 -5.42 -23.41
C GLN A 59 42.61 -6.33 -22.34
N THR A 60 41.73 -7.18 -22.83
CA THR A 60 41.48 -8.59 -22.51
C THR A 60 41.76 -9.10 -21.10
N ASP A 61 40.68 -9.59 -20.43
CA ASP A 61 40.68 -10.97 -19.94
C ASP A 61 39.22 -11.42 -19.61
N SER A 62 38.74 -12.25 -20.53
CA SER A 62 37.58 -13.08 -20.32
C SER A 62 38.00 -14.36 -19.60
N GLN A 63 37.61 -14.52 -18.34
CA GLN A 63 37.35 -15.78 -17.63
C GLN A 63 37.46 -15.54 -16.13
N LEU A 64 36.29 -15.53 -15.45
CA LEU A 64 36.10 -15.94 -14.05
C LEU A 64 34.86 -15.20 -13.45
N CYS A 65 33.70 -15.54 -13.91
CA CYS A 65 32.46 -15.16 -13.24
C CYS A 65 31.43 -16.28 -13.24
N ALA A 66 31.71 -17.31 -12.46
CA ALA A 66 30.71 -18.28 -12.07
C ALA A 66 31.11 -18.79 -10.69
N HIS A 67 30.79 -18.03 -9.63
CA HIS A 67 30.63 -18.46 -8.23
C HIS A 67 30.59 -17.22 -7.35
N ASN A 68 29.40 -16.65 -7.16
CA ASN A 68 29.06 -15.79 -6.02
C ASN A 68 27.64 -15.19 -6.15
N ILE A 69 26.61 -16.03 -6.39
CA ILE A 69 25.22 -15.55 -6.40
C ILE A 69 24.46 -15.85 -5.07
N ASN A 70 25.10 -16.47 -4.09
CA ASN A 70 24.40 -16.88 -2.87
C ASN A 70 24.93 -16.24 -1.55
N LYS A 71 25.46 -15.03 -1.58
CA LYS A 71 25.95 -14.40 -0.34
C LYS A 71 25.40 -13.01 -0.02
N ALA A 72 24.53 -12.45 -0.87
CA ALA A 72 24.09 -11.06 -0.71
C ALA A 72 22.82 -10.87 0.16
N SER A 73 22.19 -11.93 0.68
CA SER A 73 20.92 -11.80 1.40
C SER A 73 21.00 -11.85 2.93
N HIS A 74 22.17 -12.04 3.53
CA HIS A 74 22.30 -12.19 4.98
C HIS A 74 23.08 -11.08 5.71
N GLU A 75 23.76 -10.18 5.01
CA GLU A 75 24.65 -9.22 5.67
C GLU A 75 24.00 -7.87 6.05
N ASN A 76 22.81 -7.52 5.51
CA ASN A 76 22.19 -6.22 5.76
C ASN A 76 21.16 -6.20 6.90
N ILE A 77 20.78 -7.35 7.46
CA ILE A 77 19.78 -7.41 8.55
C ILE A 77 20.34 -6.86 9.87
N ALA A 78 21.66 -6.82 10.04
CA ALA A 78 22.31 -6.37 11.28
C ALA A 78 22.26 -4.85 11.51
N GLN A 79 21.84 -4.05 10.55
CA GLN A 79 21.76 -2.58 10.65
C GLN A 79 20.33 -2.02 10.63
N PHE A 80 19.31 -2.86 10.43
CA PHE A 80 17.93 -2.40 10.40
C PHE A 80 17.47 -2.05 11.82
N PRO A 81 17.06 -0.80 12.12
CA PRO A 81 16.84 -0.33 13.49
C PRO A 81 15.54 -0.85 14.12
N PHE A 82 14.66 -1.48 13.34
CA PHE A 82 13.37 -1.98 13.82
C PHE A 82 13.39 -3.50 13.96
N LYS A 83 12.63 -3.99 14.94
CA LYS A 83 12.46 -5.42 15.14
C LYS A 83 11.57 -5.99 14.03
N SER A 84 12.21 -6.60 13.04
CA SER A 84 11.60 -7.24 11.87
C SER A 84 12.27 -8.57 11.60
N PHE A 85 11.52 -9.52 11.03
CA PHE A 85 12.10 -10.81 10.63
C PHE A 85 12.48 -10.86 9.15
N PHE A 86 12.06 -9.86 8.37
CA PHE A 86 12.29 -9.80 6.93
C PHE A 86 12.35 -8.34 6.46
N VAL A 87 13.33 -8.03 5.62
CA VAL A 87 13.47 -6.75 4.92
C VAL A 87 13.94 -7.02 3.50
N LYS A 88 13.27 -6.45 2.52
CA LYS A 88 13.64 -6.51 1.12
C LYS A 88 13.49 -5.14 0.49
N PHE A 89 14.57 -4.61 -0.04
CA PHE A 89 14.56 -3.37 -0.80
C PHE A 89 14.40 -3.65 -2.30
N GLY A 90 13.74 -2.75 -3.00
CA GLY A 90 13.88 -2.63 -4.44
C GLY A 90 15.24 -2.05 -4.83
N THR A 91 15.46 -1.85 -6.09
CA THR A 91 16.66 -1.16 -6.61
C THR A 91 16.40 0.32 -6.87
N PHE A 92 15.14 0.76 -6.83
CA PHE A 92 14.67 2.13 -7.03
C PHE A 92 13.33 2.34 -6.30
N ASP A 93 12.85 3.57 -6.29
CA ASP A 93 11.56 4.01 -5.76
C ASP A 93 10.65 4.56 -6.85
N GLN A 94 9.45 5.02 -6.48
CA GLN A 94 8.48 5.59 -7.40
C GLN A 94 8.88 6.94 -8.00
N PHE A 95 9.92 7.61 -7.49
CA PHE A 95 10.42 8.89 -8.01
C PHE A 95 11.50 8.71 -9.08
N ASN A 96 11.87 7.46 -9.40
CA ASN A 96 12.93 7.15 -10.34
C ASN A 96 12.63 7.72 -11.73
N SER A 97 13.65 8.26 -12.40
CA SER A 97 13.54 8.90 -13.73
C SER A 97 13.11 7.99 -14.88
N ARG A 98 13.02 6.66 -14.65
CA ARG A 98 12.46 5.70 -15.62
C ARG A 98 10.96 5.85 -15.82
N PHE A 99 10.24 6.42 -14.85
CA PHE A 99 8.82 6.70 -14.94
C PHE A 99 8.57 8.01 -15.67
N GLY A 100 7.43 8.09 -16.36
CA GLY A 100 6.99 9.31 -17.05
C GLY A 100 6.75 10.46 -16.08
N ASP A 101 6.92 11.70 -16.52
CA ASP A 101 6.76 12.87 -15.65
C ASP A 101 5.33 12.98 -15.06
N GLU A 102 4.33 12.46 -15.77
CA GLU A 102 2.92 12.48 -15.30
C GLU A 102 2.62 11.42 -14.24
N SER A 103 3.34 10.30 -14.24
CA SER A 103 3.12 9.21 -13.29
C SER A 103 4.11 9.24 -12.11
N ARG A 104 5.31 9.75 -12.34
CA ARG A 104 6.40 9.76 -11.36
C ARG A 104 5.98 10.37 -10.03
N GLY A 105 6.08 9.58 -8.96
CA GLY A 105 5.70 10.01 -7.60
C GLY A 105 4.20 9.97 -7.31
N ASN A 106 3.34 9.62 -8.28
CA ASN A 106 1.89 9.67 -8.15
C ASN A 106 1.23 8.28 -8.09
N GLN A 107 1.99 7.22 -8.37
CA GLN A 107 1.47 5.86 -8.53
C GLN A 107 1.39 5.04 -7.23
N CYS A 108 1.64 5.62 -6.05
CA CYS A 108 1.73 4.89 -4.78
C CYS A 108 0.50 4.01 -4.49
N THR A 109 -0.71 4.49 -4.76
CA THR A 109 -1.94 3.73 -4.54
C THR A 109 -2.02 2.49 -5.44
N CYS A 110 -1.61 2.61 -6.71
CA CYS A 110 -1.55 1.48 -7.63
C CYS A 110 -0.41 0.52 -7.28
N ASN A 111 0.76 1.03 -6.87
CA ASN A 111 1.88 0.21 -6.41
C ASN A 111 1.47 -0.63 -5.19
N ALA A 112 0.81 -0.01 -4.21
CA ALA A 112 0.31 -0.70 -3.02
C ALA A 112 -0.69 -1.81 -3.38
N LEU A 113 -1.57 -1.55 -4.35
CA LEU A 113 -2.56 -2.52 -4.81
C LEU A 113 -1.92 -3.69 -5.59
N VAL A 114 -0.90 -3.42 -6.41
CA VAL A 114 -0.12 -4.46 -7.11
C VAL A 114 0.63 -5.34 -6.12
N PHE A 115 1.24 -4.78 -5.07
CA PHE A 115 1.89 -5.58 -4.03
C PHE A 115 0.91 -6.58 -3.40
N LEU A 116 -0.30 -6.14 -3.03
CA LEU A 116 -1.33 -7.03 -2.48
C LEU A 116 -1.71 -8.13 -3.49
N THR A 117 -1.86 -7.78 -4.76
CA THR A 117 -2.18 -8.72 -5.83
C THR A 117 -1.09 -9.78 -6.03
N MET A 118 0.18 -9.35 -6.07
CA MET A 118 1.32 -10.25 -6.21
C MET A 118 1.52 -11.12 -4.97
N SER A 119 1.23 -10.60 -3.77
CA SER A 119 1.26 -11.37 -2.52
C SER A 119 0.26 -12.52 -2.55
N VAL A 120 -0.96 -12.27 -3.04
CA VAL A 120 -1.97 -13.34 -3.24
C VAL A 120 -1.53 -14.33 -4.32
N LYS A 121 -0.98 -13.84 -5.45
CA LYS A 121 -0.49 -14.67 -6.54
C LYS A 121 0.58 -15.66 -6.07
N HIS A 122 1.58 -15.19 -5.36
CA HIS A 122 2.71 -16.00 -4.92
C HIS A 122 2.39 -16.84 -3.67
N ASN A 123 1.29 -16.52 -2.97
CA ASN A 123 0.97 -17.10 -1.66
C ASN A 123 2.15 -16.99 -0.67
N ASP A 124 3.02 -16.02 -0.86
CA ASP A 124 4.14 -15.64 0.02
C ASP A 124 4.64 -14.24 -0.35
N PRO A 125 4.40 -13.22 0.47
CA PRO A 125 4.83 -11.84 0.20
C PRO A 125 6.35 -11.68 0.06
N LYS A 126 7.16 -12.58 0.62
CA LYS A 126 8.63 -12.55 0.51
C LYS A 126 9.12 -12.81 -0.92
N LEU A 127 8.30 -13.50 -1.73
CA LEU A 127 8.63 -13.78 -3.13
C LEU A 127 8.31 -12.61 -4.05
N VAL A 128 7.58 -11.60 -3.57
CA VAL A 128 7.26 -10.40 -4.35
C VAL A 128 8.55 -9.63 -4.63
N ASP A 129 8.71 -9.21 -5.88
CA ASP A 129 9.80 -8.32 -6.29
C ASP A 129 9.32 -6.86 -6.25
N PRO A 130 9.90 -6.01 -5.36
CA PRO A 130 9.50 -4.61 -5.27
C PRO A 130 9.64 -3.84 -6.58
N ASP A 131 10.67 -4.12 -7.37
CA ASP A 131 10.89 -3.44 -8.65
C ASP A 131 9.79 -3.78 -9.65
N GLN A 132 9.36 -5.05 -9.69
CA GLN A 132 8.25 -5.48 -10.54
C GLN A 132 6.92 -4.85 -10.08
N VAL A 133 6.72 -4.71 -8.77
CA VAL A 133 5.54 -3.99 -8.23
C VAL A 133 5.47 -2.57 -8.77
N LEU A 134 6.59 -1.84 -8.76
CA LEU A 134 6.64 -0.46 -9.25
C LEU A 134 6.37 -0.36 -10.75
N LEU A 135 6.93 -1.26 -11.55
CA LEU A 135 6.74 -1.25 -13.01
C LEU A 135 5.27 -1.54 -13.39
N LEU A 136 4.67 -2.55 -12.77
CA LEU A 136 3.26 -2.88 -12.99
C LEU A 136 2.32 -1.80 -12.41
N GLY A 137 2.67 -1.24 -11.27
CA GLY A 137 1.90 -0.17 -10.63
C GLY A 137 1.85 1.10 -11.47
N ASP A 138 2.95 1.47 -12.13
CA ASP A 138 3.02 2.58 -13.08
C ASP A 138 2.11 2.36 -14.29
N GLU A 139 2.13 1.16 -14.86
CA GLU A 139 1.24 0.78 -15.98
C GLU A 139 -0.24 0.87 -15.57
N ILE A 140 -0.59 0.32 -14.39
CA ILE A 140 -1.96 0.33 -13.89
C ILE A 140 -2.40 1.76 -13.56
N TYR A 141 -1.53 2.58 -12.96
CA TYR A 141 -1.80 3.99 -12.69
C TYR A 141 -2.11 4.75 -13.99
N THR A 142 -1.24 4.63 -14.97
CA THR A 142 -1.38 5.30 -16.28
C THR A 142 -2.70 4.91 -16.98
N ASN A 143 -3.03 3.62 -16.99
CA ASN A 143 -4.28 3.12 -17.56
C ASN A 143 -5.51 3.62 -16.78
N THR A 144 -5.42 3.66 -15.44
CA THR A 144 -6.52 4.14 -14.58
C THR A 144 -6.78 5.63 -14.79
N VAL A 145 -5.74 6.45 -14.81
CA VAL A 145 -5.85 7.88 -15.10
C VAL A 145 -6.44 8.12 -16.49
N ALA A 146 -5.96 7.43 -17.53
CA ALA A 146 -6.50 7.55 -18.87
C ALA A 146 -8.00 7.23 -18.92
N GLU A 147 -8.45 6.21 -18.21
CA GLU A 147 -9.87 5.86 -18.12
C GLU A 147 -10.68 6.91 -17.34
N LEU A 148 -10.16 7.42 -16.22
CA LEU A 148 -10.81 8.49 -15.46
C LEU A 148 -10.97 9.78 -16.30
N VAL A 149 -9.93 10.14 -17.04
CA VAL A 149 -9.98 11.27 -18.01
C VAL A 149 -11.05 11.03 -19.06
N ARG A 150 -11.07 9.83 -19.68
CA ARG A 150 -12.07 9.46 -20.70
C ARG A 150 -13.50 9.55 -20.16
N LEU A 151 -13.70 9.22 -18.87
CA LEU A 151 -15.01 9.29 -18.21
C LEU A 151 -15.36 10.69 -17.67
N GLY A 152 -14.45 11.68 -17.78
CA GLY A 152 -14.63 13.01 -17.19
C GLY A 152 -14.65 13.00 -15.65
N ARG A 153 -14.01 12.01 -15.02
CA ARG A 153 -13.99 11.80 -13.58
C ARG A 153 -12.62 12.07 -12.94
N TYR A 154 -11.63 12.38 -13.75
CA TYR A 154 -10.30 12.70 -13.25
C TYR A 154 -10.33 14.01 -12.49
N SER A 155 -10.03 13.97 -11.20
CA SER A 155 -10.10 15.11 -10.30
C SER A 155 -8.75 15.57 -9.78
N ASP A 156 -7.83 14.65 -9.55
CA ASP A 156 -6.51 14.93 -9.00
C ASP A 156 -5.50 13.92 -9.55
N ILE A 157 -4.21 14.30 -9.51
CA ILE A 157 -3.09 13.45 -9.89
C ILE A 157 -2.90 12.26 -8.95
N LEU A 158 -3.27 12.41 -7.67
CA LEU A 158 -3.24 11.34 -6.67
C LEU A 158 -4.59 10.61 -6.64
N LEU A 159 -4.57 9.32 -6.91
CA LEU A 159 -5.77 8.49 -6.87
C LEU A 159 -6.22 8.24 -5.43
N ASN A 160 -7.46 8.60 -5.13
CA ASN A 160 -8.10 8.23 -3.88
C ASN A 160 -8.71 6.81 -3.95
N PHE A 161 -9.16 6.26 -2.82
CA PHE A 161 -9.68 4.89 -2.77
C PHE A 161 -10.96 4.64 -3.57
N SER A 162 -11.72 5.68 -3.93
CA SER A 162 -12.88 5.51 -4.81
C SER A 162 -12.48 5.32 -6.28
N GLU A 163 -11.30 5.80 -6.67
CA GLU A 163 -10.78 5.82 -8.04
C GLU A 163 -9.92 4.60 -8.39
N ILE A 164 -9.45 3.83 -7.40
CA ILE A 164 -8.64 2.64 -7.68
C ILE A 164 -9.41 1.60 -8.49
N PRO A 165 -8.74 0.90 -9.43
CA PRO A 165 -9.38 -0.12 -10.24
C PRO A 165 -9.91 -1.28 -9.41
N THR A 166 -11.02 -1.86 -9.82
CA THR A 166 -11.60 -3.07 -9.22
C THR A 166 -11.15 -4.34 -9.91
N LEU A 167 -10.44 -4.23 -11.04
CA LEU A 167 -9.85 -5.34 -11.77
C LEU A 167 -8.38 -5.01 -12.04
N ILE A 168 -7.49 -5.91 -11.64
CA ILE A 168 -6.06 -5.84 -11.88
C ILE A 168 -5.67 -6.97 -12.82
N GLU A 169 -5.04 -6.63 -13.94
CA GLU A 169 -4.42 -7.60 -14.83
C GLU A 169 -2.89 -7.50 -14.69
N ILE A 170 -2.28 -8.62 -14.35
CA ILE A 170 -0.83 -8.79 -14.35
C ILE A 170 -0.48 -9.91 -15.35
N PRO A 171 0.77 -10.04 -15.80
CA PRO A 171 1.12 -11.03 -16.83
C PRO A 171 0.64 -12.44 -16.55
N GLU A 172 0.47 -12.79 -15.28
CA GLU A 172 0.14 -14.15 -14.85
C GLU A 172 -1.32 -14.35 -14.43
N GLY A 173 -2.20 -13.37 -14.64
CA GLY A 173 -3.62 -13.54 -14.36
C GLY A 173 -4.39 -12.25 -14.09
N LYS A 174 -5.69 -12.43 -13.86
CA LYS A 174 -6.65 -11.36 -13.56
C LYS A 174 -7.14 -11.48 -12.13
N TYR A 175 -7.19 -10.36 -11.43
CA TYR A 175 -7.55 -10.30 -10.02
C TYR A 175 -8.65 -9.28 -9.79
N GLN A 176 -9.72 -9.72 -9.13
CA GLN A 176 -10.81 -8.85 -8.69
C GLN A 176 -10.47 -8.25 -7.33
N ILE A 177 -10.55 -6.93 -7.21
CA ILE A 177 -10.40 -6.20 -5.96
C ILE A 177 -11.79 -5.91 -5.37
N CYS A 178 -12.07 -6.53 -4.24
CA CYS A 178 -13.32 -6.33 -3.51
C CYS A 178 -13.03 -5.40 -2.33
N LYS A 179 -13.43 -4.12 -2.47
CA LYS A 179 -13.31 -3.11 -1.41
C LYS A 179 -14.29 -3.41 -0.29
N LYS A 180 -13.84 -3.25 0.96
CA LYS A 180 -14.67 -3.31 2.16
C LYS A 180 -15.01 -1.89 2.62
N GLU A 181 -15.62 -1.78 3.78
CA GLU A 181 -15.92 -0.51 4.40
C GLU A 181 -14.65 0.26 4.75
N LEU A 182 -14.62 1.55 4.40
CA LEU A 182 -13.51 2.44 4.67
C LEU A 182 -13.50 2.82 6.16
N CYS A 183 -12.34 2.70 6.80
CA CYS A 183 -12.12 3.18 8.15
C CYS A 183 -11.34 4.50 8.11
N VAL A 184 -11.83 5.51 8.82
CA VAL A 184 -11.15 6.80 9.01
C VAL A 184 -10.84 6.98 10.48
N GLY A 185 -9.63 7.41 10.79
CA GLY A 185 -9.16 7.60 12.16
C GLY A 185 -8.08 8.68 12.28
N ILE A 186 -7.51 8.81 13.46
CA ILE A 186 -6.38 9.71 13.76
C ILE A 186 -5.27 8.87 14.39
N ALA A 187 -4.05 8.95 13.82
CA ALA A 187 -2.96 8.06 14.23
C ALA A 187 -2.53 8.29 15.68
N VAL A 188 -2.46 9.55 16.11
CA VAL A 188 -2.15 9.93 17.50
C VAL A 188 -3.38 10.63 18.08
N GLN A 189 -4.10 9.91 18.95
CA GLN A 189 -5.27 10.43 19.64
C GLN A 189 -4.86 11.55 20.61
N THR A 190 -5.67 12.59 20.67
CA THR A 190 -5.62 13.64 21.69
C THR A 190 -6.86 13.56 22.57
N ASP A 191 -6.87 14.29 23.68
CA ASP A 191 -8.03 14.31 24.61
C ASP A 191 -9.33 14.73 23.90
N GLU A 192 -9.24 15.53 22.83
CA GLU A 192 -10.38 16.00 22.04
C GLU A 192 -10.94 14.93 21.09
N PHE A 193 -10.14 13.93 20.70
CA PHE A 193 -10.47 12.94 19.69
C PHE A 193 -10.50 11.51 20.21
N GLN A 194 -10.71 11.30 21.49
CA GLN A 194 -10.73 9.96 22.11
C GLN A 194 -11.77 8.99 21.55
N GLN A 195 -12.79 9.50 20.88
CA GLN A 195 -13.86 8.68 20.28
C GLN A 195 -13.53 8.26 18.83
N ILE A 196 -12.50 8.84 18.22
CA ILE A 196 -12.06 8.49 16.88
C ILE A 196 -11.06 7.35 16.99
N PRO A 197 -11.20 6.26 16.20
CA PRO A 197 -10.29 5.12 16.32
C PRO A 197 -8.85 5.51 16.01
N SER A 198 -7.92 4.97 16.78
CA SER A 198 -6.47 5.07 16.52
C SER A 198 -6.07 4.21 15.31
N LEU A 199 -4.84 4.41 14.82
CA LEU A 199 -4.29 3.59 13.73
C LEU A 199 -4.21 2.10 14.12
N GLU A 200 -3.80 1.80 15.35
CA GLU A 200 -3.71 0.43 15.85
C GLU A 200 -5.08 -0.25 15.97
N GLU A 201 -6.08 0.44 16.54
CA GLU A 201 -7.45 -0.07 16.64
C GLU A 201 -8.04 -0.33 15.25
N SER A 202 -7.84 0.60 14.32
CA SER A 202 -8.35 0.51 12.95
C SER A 202 -7.70 -0.62 12.16
N LEU A 203 -6.38 -0.82 12.29
CA LEU A 203 -5.68 -1.95 11.66
C LEU A 203 -6.12 -3.28 12.27
N SER A 204 -6.17 -3.36 13.60
CA SER A 204 -6.59 -4.56 14.31
C SER A 204 -8.01 -4.99 13.90
N GLU A 205 -8.93 -4.05 13.79
CA GLU A 205 -10.30 -4.33 13.34
C GLU A 205 -10.33 -4.73 11.86
N SER A 206 -9.58 -4.03 11.00
CA SER A 206 -9.49 -4.34 9.56
C SER A 206 -9.01 -5.76 9.30
N PHE A 207 -8.02 -6.25 10.05
CA PHE A 207 -7.49 -7.61 9.92
C PHE A 207 -8.43 -8.70 10.44
N ARG A 208 -9.52 -8.36 11.10
CA ARG A 208 -10.59 -9.34 11.43
C ARG A 208 -11.45 -9.71 10.21
N PHE A 209 -11.50 -8.83 9.21
CA PHE A 209 -12.36 -8.98 8.03
C PHE A 209 -11.60 -9.16 6.72
N SER A 210 -10.32 -8.83 6.70
CA SER A 210 -9.48 -8.92 5.50
C SER A 210 -8.03 -9.20 5.88
N ASN A 211 -7.33 -9.92 5.02
CA ASN A 211 -5.88 -10.12 5.14
C ASN A 211 -5.06 -9.07 4.37
N ALA A 212 -5.70 -8.11 3.74
CA ALA A 212 -5.06 -7.08 2.93
C ALA A 212 -5.68 -5.72 3.21
N VAL A 213 -4.86 -4.72 3.46
CA VAL A 213 -5.30 -3.34 3.68
C VAL A 213 -4.45 -2.36 2.89
N LEU A 214 -5.08 -1.30 2.39
CA LEU A 214 -4.44 -0.08 1.92
C LEU A 214 -4.52 0.96 3.03
N ILE A 215 -3.44 1.70 3.25
CA ILE A 215 -3.39 2.81 4.22
C ILE A 215 -3.06 4.07 3.46
N MET A 216 -3.87 5.09 3.64
CA MET A 216 -3.59 6.45 3.16
C MET A 216 -3.40 7.36 4.36
N MET A 217 -2.21 7.92 4.50
CA MET A 217 -1.88 8.87 5.55
C MET A 217 -1.26 10.13 4.93
N GLY A 218 -1.95 11.26 5.07
CA GLY A 218 -1.65 12.42 4.28
C GLY A 218 -1.85 12.14 2.78
N LYS A 219 -0.79 12.28 1.99
CA LYS A 219 -0.80 11.98 0.55
C LYS A 219 -0.06 10.69 0.18
N ILE A 220 0.27 9.88 1.18
CA ILE A 220 1.07 8.66 1.02
C ILE A 220 0.16 7.45 1.14
N CYS A 221 0.20 6.58 0.13
CA CYS A 221 -0.48 5.29 0.16
C CYS A 221 0.55 4.16 0.27
N SER A 222 0.36 3.30 1.26
CA SER A 222 1.10 2.07 1.49
C SER A 222 0.14 0.89 1.68
N SER A 223 0.64 -0.32 1.82
CA SER A 223 -0.21 -1.49 2.03
C SER A 223 0.40 -2.48 3.02
N ILE A 224 -0.49 -3.26 3.66
CA ILE A 224 -0.10 -4.35 4.54
C ILE A 224 -0.85 -5.60 4.12
N PHE A 225 -0.11 -6.71 4.02
CA PHE A 225 -0.65 -8.04 3.79
C PHE A 225 -0.39 -8.91 5.02
N PHE A 226 -1.47 -9.49 5.58
CA PHE A 226 -1.39 -10.40 6.72
C PHE A 226 -1.38 -11.84 6.22
N PHE A 227 -0.29 -12.57 6.48
CA PHE A 227 -0.09 -13.92 6.00
C PHE A 227 0.67 -14.75 7.04
N GLU A 228 0.20 -15.96 7.34
CA GLU A 228 0.80 -16.89 8.30
C GLU A 228 1.09 -16.25 9.68
N ASN A 229 0.12 -15.49 10.20
CA ASN A 229 0.23 -14.73 11.46
C ASN A 229 1.35 -13.69 11.48
N LYS A 230 1.73 -13.16 10.33
CA LYS A 230 2.77 -12.13 10.16
C LYS A 230 2.25 -10.99 9.30
N TYR A 231 2.80 -9.80 9.52
CA TYR A 231 2.44 -8.59 8.79
C TYR A 231 3.55 -8.24 7.80
N TYR A 232 3.20 -8.01 6.54
CA TYR A 232 4.11 -7.58 5.49
C TYR A 232 3.69 -6.21 4.99
N PHE A 233 4.46 -5.22 5.35
CA PHE A 233 4.29 -3.84 4.91
C PHE A 233 5.02 -3.61 3.61
N PHE A 234 4.41 -2.86 2.69
CA PHE A 234 5.03 -2.40 1.45
C PHE A 234 4.83 -0.89 1.30
N ASP A 235 5.90 -0.22 0.90
CA ASP A 235 5.89 1.19 0.52
C ASP A 235 6.78 1.43 -0.70
N SER A 236 6.26 2.18 -1.66
CA SER A 236 6.91 2.52 -2.93
C SER A 236 7.72 3.81 -2.88
N HIS A 237 7.62 4.58 -1.80
CA HIS A 237 8.35 5.82 -1.62
C HIS A 237 9.84 5.58 -1.39
N SER A 238 10.61 6.67 -1.28
CA SER A 238 12.05 6.64 -1.15
C SER A 238 12.47 6.28 0.27
N HIS A 239 13.11 5.10 0.46
CA HIS A 239 13.63 4.63 1.74
C HIS A 239 15.14 4.48 1.69
N GLY A 240 15.81 5.03 2.72
CA GLY A 240 17.23 4.80 2.97
C GLY A 240 17.50 3.42 3.59
N ASP A 241 18.77 3.12 3.86
CA ASP A 241 19.20 1.82 4.43
C ASP A 241 18.57 1.53 5.80
N SER A 242 18.15 2.54 6.54
CA SER A 242 17.42 2.37 7.81
C SER A 242 15.95 1.94 7.62
N GLY A 243 15.45 1.94 6.39
CA GLY A 243 14.04 1.70 6.07
C GLY A 243 13.13 2.90 6.34
N LEU A 244 13.66 4.02 6.82
CA LEU A 244 12.94 5.28 6.94
C LEU A 244 13.10 6.12 5.68
N ALA A 245 12.32 7.21 5.57
CA ALA A 245 12.35 8.07 4.40
C ALA A 245 13.76 8.57 4.08
N ASP A 246 14.14 8.51 2.80
CA ASP A 246 15.32 9.18 2.30
C ASP A 246 14.98 10.64 1.96
N PRO A 247 15.62 11.63 2.61
CA PRO A 247 15.24 13.04 2.46
C PRO A 247 15.62 13.63 1.10
N PHE A 248 16.33 12.87 0.25
CA PHE A 248 16.82 13.32 -1.06
C PHE A 248 16.14 12.57 -2.23
N ASP A 249 15.14 11.74 -1.96
CA ASP A 249 14.45 10.90 -2.95
C ASP A 249 15.41 10.03 -3.80
N ASN A 250 16.51 9.58 -3.18
CA ASN A 250 17.48 8.68 -3.79
C ASN A 250 17.46 7.28 -3.17
N GLY A 251 16.39 6.97 -2.49
CA GLY A 251 16.21 5.69 -1.82
C GLY A 251 15.61 4.62 -2.72
N ARG A 252 14.92 3.69 -2.08
CA ARG A 252 14.36 2.48 -2.72
C ARG A 252 13.00 2.16 -2.11
N SER A 253 12.14 1.50 -2.87
CA SER A 253 10.93 0.86 -2.33
C SER A 253 11.30 -0.26 -1.35
N ILE A 254 10.36 -0.59 -0.43
CA ILE A 254 10.66 -1.54 0.64
C ILE A 254 9.50 -2.50 0.91
N ILE A 255 9.84 -3.76 1.23
CA ILE A 255 8.95 -4.72 1.87
C ILE A 255 9.55 -5.10 3.22
N ILE A 256 8.76 -5.00 4.30
CA ILE A 256 9.21 -5.35 5.65
C ILE A 256 8.22 -6.34 6.27
N GLY A 257 8.74 -7.38 6.93
CA GLY A 257 7.94 -8.36 7.65
C GLY A 257 8.07 -8.22 9.16
N PHE A 258 6.92 -8.21 9.88
CA PHE A 258 6.82 -8.10 11.33
C PHE A 258 6.09 -9.31 11.92
N ASP A 259 6.58 -9.81 13.06
CA ASP A 259 5.97 -10.96 13.75
C ASP A 259 4.67 -10.59 14.51
N ASN A 260 4.50 -9.32 14.87
CA ASN A 260 3.35 -8.84 15.63
C ASN A 260 2.98 -7.40 15.24
N ILE A 261 1.79 -6.97 15.67
CA ILE A 261 1.26 -5.65 15.36
C ILE A 261 2.03 -4.52 16.06
N ASP A 262 2.54 -4.76 17.28
CA ASP A 262 3.26 -3.73 18.05
C ASP A 262 4.55 -3.32 17.32
N ASP A 263 5.32 -4.29 16.79
CA ASP A 263 6.54 -4.05 16.03
C ASP A 263 6.22 -3.31 14.71
N LEU A 264 5.11 -3.68 14.03
CA LEU A 264 4.59 -2.98 12.87
C LEU A 264 4.22 -1.52 13.22
N MET A 265 3.46 -1.30 14.29
CA MET A 265 3.03 0.04 14.72
C MET A 265 4.22 0.94 15.06
N ASN A 266 5.22 0.42 15.77
CA ASN A 266 6.45 1.15 16.08
C ASN A 266 7.16 1.61 14.80
N TYR A 267 7.20 0.75 13.77
CA TYR A 267 7.76 1.11 12.48
C TYR A 267 6.90 2.17 11.76
N LEU A 268 5.58 1.99 11.67
CA LEU A 268 4.69 2.92 10.97
C LEU A 268 4.77 4.33 11.54
N TYR A 269 4.77 4.49 12.86
CA TYR A 269 4.92 5.81 13.49
C TYR A 269 6.26 6.46 13.16
N ALA A 270 7.35 5.70 13.22
CA ALA A 270 8.67 6.20 12.85
C ALA A 270 8.75 6.56 11.35
N GLN A 271 8.19 5.73 10.50
CA GLN A 271 8.16 5.92 9.04
C GLN A 271 7.42 7.20 8.68
N TYR A 272 6.16 7.36 9.12
CA TYR A 272 5.37 8.54 8.80
C TYR A 272 5.96 9.82 9.42
N THR A 273 6.57 9.72 10.61
CA THR A 273 7.31 10.85 11.20
C THR A 273 8.52 11.24 10.35
N SER A 274 9.26 10.27 9.81
CA SER A 274 10.41 10.52 8.95
C SER A 274 10.03 11.16 7.60
N MET A 275 8.78 10.97 7.17
CA MET A 275 8.19 11.61 5.99
C MET A 275 7.56 12.97 6.29
N PHE A 276 7.72 13.49 7.51
CA PHE A 276 7.12 14.74 7.99
C PHE A 276 5.59 14.76 7.91
N ILE A 277 4.94 13.59 7.97
CA ILE A 277 3.48 13.50 8.01
C ILE A 277 2.99 13.91 9.40
N ASN A 278 1.96 14.75 9.42
CA ASN A 278 1.29 15.12 10.67
C ASN A 278 0.40 13.97 11.15
N LEU A 279 0.80 13.30 12.22
CA LEU A 279 0.09 12.15 12.79
C LEU A 279 -1.25 12.53 13.47
N GLN A 280 -1.56 13.82 13.59
CA GLN A 280 -2.86 14.32 14.07
C GLN A 280 -3.85 14.56 12.93
N GLU A 281 -3.42 14.44 11.67
CA GLU A 281 -4.32 14.46 10.53
C GLU A 281 -5.04 13.12 10.37
N PRO A 282 -6.24 13.13 9.77
CA PRO A 282 -6.97 11.90 9.50
C PRO A 282 -6.19 10.95 8.57
N PHE A 283 -6.26 9.66 8.87
CA PHE A 283 -5.86 8.60 7.96
C PHE A 283 -7.08 7.86 7.43
N GLU A 284 -6.88 7.15 6.33
CA GLU A 284 -7.86 6.24 5.75
C GLU A 284 -7.26 4.83 5.66
N ILE A 285 -8.02 3.81 6.07
CA ILE A 285 -7.70 2.40 5.85
C ILE A 285 -8.81 1.77 5.04
N LEU A 286 -8.46 1.20 3.90
CA LEU A 286 -9.35 0.43 3.06
C LEU A 286 -8.97 -1.06 3.12
N PRO A 287 -9.73 -1.89 3.86
CA PRO A 287 -9.57 -3.33 3.76
C PRO A 287 -10.04 -3.81 2.39
N VAL A 288 -9.28 -4.72 1.75
CA VAL A 288 -9.60 -5.26 0.44
C VAL A 288 -9.45 -6.78 0.43
N SER A 289 -10.28 -7.46 -0.37
CA SER A 289 -10.04 -8.86 -0.72
C SER A 289 -9.59 -8.93 -2.17
N VAL A 290 -8.50 -9.64 -2.41
CA VAL A 290 -7.94 -9.87 -3.75
C VAL A 290 -8.28 -11.29 -4.17
N LEU A 291 -9.08 -11.44 -5.23
CA LEU A 291 -9.58 -12.72 -5.71
C LEU A 291 -8.99 -13.04 -7.09
N ASN A 292 -8.31 -14.18 -7.21
CA ASN A 292 -7.88 -14.67 -8.51
C ASN A 292 -9.10 -15.14 -9.31
N MET A 293 -9.38 -14.50 -10.45
CA MET A 293 -10.56 -14.75 -11.27
C MET A 293 -10.51 -16.12 -11.94
N ASP A 294 -9.33 -16.63 -12.29
CA ASP A 294 -9.17 -17.94 -12.90
C ASP A 294 -9.54 -19.05 -11.90
N THR A 295 -9.08 -18.92 -10.66
CA THR A 295 -9.42 -19.86 -9.58
C THR A 295 -10.90 -19.77 -9.20
N ALA A 296 -11.46 -18.58 -9.10
CA ALA A 296 -12.87 -18.37 -8.79
C ALA A 296 -13.79 -19.04 -9.81
N SER A 297 -13.50 -18.89 -11.11
CA SER A 297 -14.27 -19.52 -12.20
C SER A 297 -14.20 -21.04 -12.18
N VAL A 298 -13.09 -21.63 -11.72
CA VAL A 298 -12.97 -23.07 -11.54
C VAL A 298 -13.80 -23.54 -10.36
N LEU A 299 -13.72 -22.83 -9.23
CA LEU A 299 -14.50 -23.16 -8.03
C LEU A 299 -16.02 -23.09 -8.28
N GLU A 300 -16.48 -22.03 -8.95
CA GLU A 300 -17.90 -21.90 -9.33
C GLU A 300 -18.38 -23.07 -10.20
N ARG A 301 -17.58 -23.50 -11.18
CA ARG A 301 -17.89 -24.68 -12.02
C ARG A 301 -17.95 -25.95 -11.20
N GLN A 302 -17.02 -26.14 -10.25
CA GLN A 302 -17.02 -27.31 -9.37
C GLN A 302 -18.25 -27.33 -8.44
N ILE A 303 -18.58 -26.17 -7.83
CA ILE A 303 -19.76 -26.03 -6.98
C ILE A 303 -21.03 -26.30 -7.78
N LYS A 304 -21.17 -25.74 -8.98
CA LYS A 304 -22.31 -25.97 -9.86
C LYS A 304 -22.43 -27.46 -10.22
N GLY A 305 -21.32 -28.09 -10.62
CA GLY A 305 -21.29 -29.55 -10.93
C GLY A 305 -21.69 -30.39 -9.73
N TYR A 306 -21.27 -30.04 -8.51
CA TYR A 306 -21.66 -30.72 -7.29
C TYR A 306 -23.17 -30.63 -7.02
N PHE A 307 -23.77 -29.45 -7.17
CA PHE A 307 -25.21 -29.26 -7.00
C PHE A 307 -26.03 -30.02 -8.06
N GLU A 308 -25.60 -30.00 -9.32
CA GLU A 308 -26.23 -30.78 -10.40
C GLU A 308 -26.17 -32.29 -10.12
N TYR A 309 -25.05 -32.82 -9.64
CA TYR A 309 -24.87 -34.22 -9.24
C TYR A 309 -25.81 -34.58 -8.06
N GLN A 310 -25.92 -33.72 -7.04
CA GLN A 310 -26.82 -33.94 -5.91
C GLN A 310 -28.31 -33.94 -6.32
N GLN A 311 -28.70 -33.13 -7.30
CA GLN A 311 -30.05 -33.17 -7.85
C GLN A 311 -30.33 -34.43 -8.65
N TYR A 312 -29.33 -34.92 -9.38
CA TYR A 312 -29.47 -36.19 -10.14
C TYR A 312 -29.66 -37.41 -9.21
N GLN A 313 -28.97 -37.46 -8.09
CA GLN A 313 -29.09 -38.54 -7.09
C GLN A 313 -30.46 -38.60 -6.39
N LYS A 314 -31.22 -37.48 -6.40
CA LYS A 314 -32.56 -37.36 -5.77
C LYS A 314 -33.72 -37.72 -6.72
N ARG A 315 -33.43 -37.97 -7.99
CA ARG A 315 -34.38 -38.45 -9.01
C ARG A 315 -34.34 -39.96 -9.14
#